data_985e852076b0026d515626535c3410a4
#
_entry.id   985e852076b0026d515626535c3410a4
#
_cell.length_a   1.000
_cell.length_b   1.000
_cell.length_c   1.000
_cell.angle_alpha   90.00
_cell.angle_beta   90.00
_cell.angle_gamma   90.00
#
_symmetry.space_group_name_H-M   'P 1'
#
loop_
_entity.id
_entity.type
_entity.pdbx_description
1 polymer ?
#
loop_
_entity_poly.entity_id
_entity_poly.type
_entity_poly.pdbx_seq_one_letter_code
_entity_poly.pdbx_strand_id
1 'polypeptide(L)'
;MFTNSDYDKLQQLMAESPENRVLLGKLLASHEESVASISHEIRNPLTLVYSTVQLLESRHPEIASDRYWISLREDVEYMQQLLADLSSLNHSRTLSLSEFSFRSFMEQIVLSFAASCADSPVEFTSRLAPDLPVIKGDRIKLREVFLNLLRNARESIKGTGAIRLDASCTSTEITVTIEDTGCGIPEKHLPHIFEPFVTYKKGGTGLGLAIADRTVRAHGGEIAVTSAVDTGTRFRILLPV
;
A
#
# COMPACT_ATOMS: atom_id res chain seq x y z
N MET A 1 -19.56 7.48 1.05
CA MET A 1 -18.39 6.74 1.54
C MET A 1 -17.86 7.47 2.76
N PHE A 2 -17.45 6.77 3.83
CA PHE A 2 -16.94 7.45 5.04
C PHE A 2 -15.60 8.11 4.76
N THR A 3 -15.52 9.42 5.05
CA THR A 3 -14.27 10.19 5.00
C THR A 3 -13.46 10.03 6.29
N ASN A 4 -12.20 10.45 6.32
CA ASN A 4 -11.41 10.47 7.57
C ASN A 4 -12.11 11.28 8.67
N SER A 5 -12.76 12.41 8.33
CA SER A 5 -13.57 13.21 9.25
C SER A 5 -14.77 12.44 9.84
N ASP A 6 -15.39 11.54 9.05
CA ASP A 6 -16.49 10.70 9.54
C ASP A 6 -15.98 9.62 10.48
N TYR A 7 -14.78 9.09 10.24
CA TYR A 7 -14.12 8.16 11.16
C TYR A 7 -13.73 8.82 12.48
N ASP A 8 -13.26 10.06 12.47
CA ASP A 8 -12.94 10.81 13.69
C ASP A 8 -14.20 11.06 14.50
N LYS A 9 -15.31 11.44 13.85
CA LYS A 9 -16.63 11.57 14.50
C LYS A 9 -17.14 10.25 15.07
N LEU A 10 -16.93 9.14 14.34
CA LEU A 10 -17.33 7.82 14.80
C LEU A 10 -16.53 7.40 16.04
N GLN A 11 -15.23 7.66 16.06
CA GLN A 11 -14.36 7.47 17.22
C GLN A 11 -14.83 8.31 18.41
N GLN A 12 -15.22 9.57 18.19
CA GLN A 12 -15.74 10.44 19.20
C GLN A 12 -17.06 9.92 19.78
N LEU A 13 -18.01 9.48 18.94
CA LEU A 13 -19.26 8.85 19.37
C LEU A 13 -19.03 7.57 20.16
N MET A 14 -18.01 6.75 19.79
CA MET A 14 -17.61 5.55 20.52
C MET A 14 -16.97 5.88 21.89
N ALA A 15 -16.37 7.07 22.04
CA ALA A 15 -15.78 7.53 23.29
C ALA A 15 -16.83 8.08 24.27
N GLU A 16 -17.95 8.61 23.77
CA GLU A 16 -19.01 9.25 24.57
C GLU A 16 -19.83 8.25 25.40
N SER A 17 -20.00 7.00 24.93
CA SER A 17 -20.82 6.01 25.61
C SER A 17 -20.29 4.59 25.39
N PRO A 18 -20.21 3.76 26.47
CA PRO A 18 -19.88 2.33 26.36
C PRO A 18 -20.87 1.56 25.47
N GLU A 19 -22.15 1.93 25.47
CA GLU A 19 -23.17 1.31 24.61
C GLU A 19 -22.94 1.62 23.15
N ASN A 20 -22.65 2.89 22.82
CA ASN A 20 -22.29 3.29 21.47
C ASN A 20 -21.04 2.57 20.98
N ARG A 21 -20.02 2.44 21.82
CA ARG A 21 -18.81 1.70 21.50
C ARG A 21 -19.11 0.25 21.11
N VAL A 22 -19.94 -0.44 21.87
CA VAL A 22 -20.31 -1.84 21.60
C VAL A 22 -21.14 -1.95 20.33
N LEU A 23 -22.14 -1.10 20.16
CA LEU A 23 -23.04 -1.15 18.99
C LEU A 23 -22.32 -0.80 17.70
N LEU A 24 -21.60 0.33 17.68
CA LEU A 24 -20.84 0.76 16.51
C LEU A 24 -19.68 -0.20 16.20
N GLY A 25 -19.02 -0.75 17.21
CA GLY A 25 -18.01 -1.78 17.03
C GLY A 25 -18.55 -3.05 16.38
N LYS A 26 -19.72 -3.53 16.79
CA LYS A 26 -20.40 -4.67 16.16
C LYS A 26 -20.81 -4.38 14.72
N LEU A 27 -21.29 -3.19 14.45
CA LEU A 27 -21.73 -2.78 13.11
C LEU A 27 -20.54 -2.69 12.13
N LEU A 28 -19.41 -2.12 12.60
CA LEU A 28 -18.18 -2.07 11.82
C LEU A 28 -17.62 -3.49 11.56
N ALA A 29 -17.55 -4.33 12.59
CA ALA A 29 -17.08 -5.71 12.46
C ALA A 29 -17.95 -6.52 11.50
N SER A 30 -19.27 -6.41 11.57
CA SER A 30 -20.20 -7.08 10.65
C SER A 30 -20.05 -6.58 9.20
N HIS A 31 -19.79 -5.28 9.02
CA HIS A 31 -19.53 -4.73 7.70
C HIS A 31 -18.19 -5.23 7.14
N GLU A 32 -17.13 -5.23 7.95
CA GLU A 32 -15.81 -5.74 7.57
C GLU A 32 -15.87 -7.23 7.21
N GLU A 33 -16.59 -8.05 7.99
CA GLU A 33 -16.79 -9.47 7.72
C GLU A 33 -17.56 -9.71 6.42
N SER A 34 -18.62 -8.93 6.18
CA SER A 34 -19.42 -9.02 4.94
C SER A 34 -18.56 -8.70 3.71
N VAL A 35 -17.77 -7.62 3.75
CA VAL A 35 -16.89 -7.26 2.64
C VAL A 35 -15.78 -8.30 2.44
N ALA A 36 -15.24 -8.86 3.51
CA ALA A 36 -14.24 -9.93 3.44
C ALA A 36 -14.82 -11.20 2.79
N SER A 37 -16.03 -11.62 3.20
CA SER A 37 -16.74 -12.77 2.61
C SER A 37 -16.98 -12.58 1.11
N ILE A 38 -17.54 -11.43 0.71
CA ILE A 38 -17.80 -11.11 -0.70
C ILE A 38 -16.49 -11.12 -1.49
N SER A 39 -15.42 -10.53 -0.94
CA SER A 39 -14.10 -10.50 -1.60
C SER A 39 -13.55 -11.91 -1.82
N HIS A 40 -13.73 -12.82 -0.87
CA HIS A 40 -13.34 -14.23 -1.01
C HIS A 40 -14.17 -14.97 -2.05
N GLU A 41 -15.49 -14.76 -2.05
CA GLU A 41 -16.41 -15.39 -3.01
C GLU A 41 -16.15 -14.94 -4.45
N ILE A 42 -15.75 -13.67 -4.66
CA ILE A 42 -15.38 -13.17 -6.00
C ILE A 42 -13.96 -13.63 -6.40
N ARG A 43 -13.03 -13.73 -5.44
CA ARG A 43 -11.65 -14.17 -5.72
C ARG A 43 -11.59 -15.57 -6.29
N ASN A 44 -12.44 -16.49 -5.81
CA ASN A 44 -12.44 -17.87 -6.26
C ASN A 44 -12.74 -18.02 -7.77
N PRO A 45 -13.86 -17.54 -8.32
CA PRO A 45 -14.12 -17.62 -9.76
C PRO A 45 -13.10 -16.83 -10.57
N LEU A 46 -12.62 -15.68 -10.06
CA LEU A 46 -11.61 -14.88 -10.76
C LEU A 46 -10.26 -15.62 -10.88
N THR A 47 -9.87 -16.38 -9.85
CA THR A 47 -8.67 -17.22 -9.91
C THR A 47 -8.80 -18.30 -10.97
N LEU A 48 -9.98 -18.88 -11.15
CA LEU A 48 -10.24 -19.85 -12.21
C LEU A 48 -10.16 -19.21 -13.61
N VAL A 49 -10.72 -18.02 -13.78
CA VAL A 49 -10.59 -17.24 -15.03
C VAL A 49 -9.13 -16.96 -15.34
N TYR A 50 -8.36 -16.46 -14.36
CA TYR A 50 -6.93 -16.17 -14.55
C TYR A 50 -6.12 -17.42 -14.93
N SER A 51 -6.36 -18.54 -14.22
CA SER A 51 -5.70 -19.82 -14.54
C SER A 51 -6.05 -20.32 -15.95
N THR A 52 -7.30 -20.07 -16.39
CA THR A 52 -7.73 -20.42 -17.76
C THR A 52 -7.02 -19.53 -18.79
N VAL A 53 -6.89 -18.23 -18.54
CA VAL A 53 -6.14 -17.31 -19.39
C VAL A 53 -4.68 -17.77 -19.54
N GLN A 54 -4.01 -18.08 -18.44
CA GLN A 54 -2.62 -18.59 -18.46
C GLN A 54 -2.50 -19.93 -19.21
N LEU A 55 -3.45 -20.83 -19.01
CA LEU A 55 -3.45 -22.12 -19.70
C LEU A 55 -3.62 -21.95 -21.22
N LEU A 56 -4.51 -21.04 -21.65
CA LEU A 56 -4.70 -20.75 -23.07
C LEU A 56 -3.46 -20.12 -23.68
N GLU A 57 -2.81 -19.17 -23.01
CA GLU A 57 -1.53 -18.59 -23.46
C GLU A 57 -0.41 -19.66 -23.61
N SER A 58 -0.35 -20.60 -22.66
CA SER A 58 0.65 -21.67 -22.71
C SER A 58 0.41 -22.67 -23.87
N ARG A 59 -0.85 -22.86 -24.24
CA ARG A 59 -1.24 -23.78 -25.35
C ARG A 59 -1.25 -23.09 -26.71
N HIS A 60 -1.47 -21.80 -26.72
CA HIS A 60 -1.64 -20.96 -27.90
C HIS A 60 -0.78 -19.70 -27.79
N PRO A 61 0.56 -19.81 -27.86
CA PRO A 61 1.45 -18.67 -27.70
C PRO A 61 1.16 -17.52 -28.69
N GLU A 62 0.57 -17.83 -29.83
CA GLU A 62 0.17 -16.88 -30.86
C GLU A 62 -0.83 -15.83 -30.40
N ILE A 63 -1.69 -16.18 -29.39
CA ILE A 63 -2.69 -15.23 -28.89
C ILE A 63 -2.10 -14.18 -27.95
N ALA A 64 -0.91 -14.42 -27.38
CA ALA A 64 -0.29 -13.50 -26.44
C ALA A 64 0.03 -12.13 -27.02
N SER A 65 0.12 -12.00 -28.36
CA SER A 65 0.31 -10.74 -29.07
C SER A 65 -1.01 -10.10 -29.55
N ASP A 66 -2.17 -10.78 -29.38
CA ASP A 66 -3.46 -10.23 -29.74
C ASP A 66 -3.85 -9.10 -28.79
N ARG A 67 -4.27 -7.97 -29.35
CA ARG A 67 -4.62 -6.76 -28.58
C ARG A 67 -5.75 -6.99 -27.59
N TYR A 68 -6.77 -7.76 -27.97
CA TYR A 68 -7.93 -8.03 -27.09
C TYR A 68 -7.55 -9.01 -26.00
N TRP A 69 -6.65 -9.96 -26.31
CA TRP A 69 -6.13 -10.88 -25.33
C TRP A 69 -5.28 -10.17 -24.26
N ILE A 70 -4.39 -9.28 -24.68
CA ILE A 70 -3.59 -8.44 -23.77
C ILE A 70 -4.51 -7.64 -22.85
N SER A 71 -5.55 -6.99 -23.41
CA SER A 71 -6.51 -6.21 -22.61
C SER A 71 -7.27 -7.10 -21.62
N LEU A 72 -7.75 -8.28 -22.04
CA LEU A 72 -8.43 -9.24 -21.15
C LEU A 72 -7.54 -9.65 -19.97
N ARG A 73 -6.27 -9.98 -20.24
CA ARG A 73 -5.32 -10.34 -19.20
C ARG A 73 -5.08 -9.19 -18.21
N GLU A 74 -4.85 -7.98 -18.72
CA GLU A 74 -4.69 -6.78 -17.89
C GLU A 74 -5.92 -6.52 -17.02
N ASP A 75 -7.13 -6.68 -17.56
CA ASP A 75 -8.38 -6.50 -16.82
C ASP A 75 -8.54 -7.55 -15.70
N VAL A 76 -8.18 -8.81 -15.97
CA VAL A 76 -8.23 -9.88 -14.95
C VAL A 76 -7.18 -9.64 -13.86
N GLU A 77 -5.96 -9.27 -14.20
CA GLU A 77 -4.90 -8.90 -13.25
C GLU A 77 -5.31 -7.70 -12.39
N TYR A 78 -5.92 -6.68 -13.01
CA TYR A 78 -6.46 -5.52 -12.29
C TYR A 78 -7.55 -5.90 -11.28
N MET A 79 -8.50 -6.77 -11.66
CA MET A 79 -9.53 -7.24 -10.74
C MET A 79 -8.95 -8.03 -9.58
N GLN A 80 -7.93 -8.87 -9.81
CA GLN A 80 -7.24 -9.60 -8.74
C GLN A 80 -6.56 -8.64 -7.76
N GLN A 81 -5.85 -7.63 -8.28
CA GLN A 81 -5.20 -6.62 -7.46
C GLN A 81 -6.22 -5.82 -6.65
N LEU A 82 -7.33 -5.40 -7.27
CA LEU A 82 -8.40 -4.66 -6.59
C LEU A 82 -9.00 -5.46 -5.42
N LEU A 83 -9.24 -6.76 -5.61
CA LEU A 83 -9.75 -7.63 -4.54
C LEU A 83 -8.72 -7.87 -3.43
N ALA A 84 -7.44 -7.97 -3.77
CA ALA A 84 -6.37 -8.08 -2.78
C ALA A 84 -6.27 -6.80 -1.94
N ASP A 85 -6.25 -5.64 -2.60
CA ASP A 85 -6.17 -4.33 -1.95
C ASP A 85 -7.41 -4.08 -1.07
N LEU A 86 -8.62 -4.43 -1.54
CA LEU A 86 -9.84 -4.29 -0.75
C LEU A 86 -9.82 -5.17 0.50
N SER A 87 -9.34 -6.40 0.39
CA SER A 87 -9.14 -7.30 1.53
C SER A 87 -8.13 -6.72 2.52
N SER A 88 -7.00 -6.19 2.04
CA SER A 88 -5.98 -5.57 2.87
C SER A 88 -6.51 -4.31 3.57
N LEU A 89 -7.26 -3.46 2.86
CA LEU A 89 -7.89 -2.27 3.42
C LEU A 89 -8.81 -2.61 4.60
N ASN A 90 -9.63 -3.65 4.47
CA ASN A 90 -10.56 -4.08 5.53
C ASN A 90 -9.83 -4.63 6.75
N HIS A 91 -8.74 -5.39 6.55
CA HIS A 91 -7.95 -5.95 7.65
C HIS A 91 -6.86 -5.01 8.19
N SER A 92 -6.69 -3.81 7.62
CA SER A 92 -5.59 -2.90 7.98
C SER A 92 -5.59 -2.44 9.45
N ARG A 93 -6.72 -2.55 10.15
CA ARG A 93 -6.88 -2.15 11.56
C ARG A 93 -6.54 -3.26 12.56
N THR A 94 -6.67 -4.53 12.18
CA THR A 94 -6.38 -5.67 13.06
C THR A 94 -4.93 -6.07 12.89
N LEU A 95 -4.07 -5.75 13.86
CA LEU A 95 -2.63 -6.03 13.78
C LEU A 95 -2.28 -7.37 14.43
N SER A 96 -1.45 -8.16 13.75
CA SER A 96 -0.77 -9.33 14.32
C SER A 96 0.64 -8.90 14.77
N LEU A 97 0.70 -8.38 16.00
CA LEU A 97 1.94 -7.79 16.52
C LEU A 97 2.95 -8.86 16.92
N SER A 98 4.18 -8.71 16.44
CA SER A 98 5.35 -9.51 16.85
C SER A 98 6.57 -8.61 17.00
N GLU A 99 7.55 -9.03 17.78
CA GLU A 99 8.84 -8.35 17.91
C GLU A 99 9.76 -8.76 16.76
N PHE A 100 10.41 -7.79 16.12
CA PHE A 100 11.40 -8.04 15.07
C PHE A 100 12.40 -6.90 14.96
N SER A 101 13.61 -7.22 14.46
CA SER A 101 14.61 -6.23 14.12
C SER A 101 14.16 -5.39 12.94
N PHE A 102 13.91 -4.08 13.16
CA PHE A 102 13.50 -3.18 12.09
C PHE A 102 14.61 -3.02 11.04
N ARG A 103 15.88 -3.08 11.45
CA ARG A 103 17.02 -3.08 10.54
C ARG A 103 16.97 -4.24 9.57
N SER A 104 16.92 -5.48 10.07
CA SER A 104 16.89 -6.67 9.21
C SER A 104 15.63 -6.72 8.33
N PHE A 105 14.52 -6.19 8.83
CA PHE A 105 13.29 -6.05 8.07
C PHE A 105 13.46 -5.09 6.88
N MET A 106 14.05 -3.90 7.10
CA MET A 106 14.30 -2.94 6.02
C MET A 106 15.35 -3.43 5.03
N GLU A 107 16.40 -4.13 5.49
CA GLU A 107 17.39 -4.76 4.61
C GLU A 107 16.73 -5.73 3.61
N GLN A 108 15.76 -6.53 4.05
CA GLN A 108 15.02 -7.44 3.16
C GLN A 108 14.16 -6.69 2.13
N ILE A 109 13.53 -5.58 2.53
CA ILE A 109 12.76 -4.73 1.61
C ILE A 109 13.68 -4.11 0.55
N VAL A 110 14.79 -3.54 1.00
CA VAL A 110 15.81 -2.93 0.12
C VAL A 110 16.33 -3.94 -0.90
N LEU A 111 16.74 -5.13 -0.45
CA LEU A 111 17.24 -6.19 -1.35
C LEU A 111 16.18 -6.65 -2.36
N SER A 112 14.94 -6.86 -1.91
CA SER A 112 13.84 -7.27 -2.76
C SER A 112 13.51 -6.21 -3.82
N PHE A 113 13.50 -4.93 -3.44
CA PHE A 113 13.19 -3.85 -4.36
C PHE A 113 14.36 -3.55 -5.32
N ALA A 114 15.60 -3.57 -4.84
CA ALA A 114 16.81 -3.42 -5.67
C ALA A 114 16.83 -4.47 -6.79
N ALA A 115 16.53 -5.73 -6.47
CA ALA A 115 16.44 -6.79 -7.48
C ALA A 115 15.39 -6.49 -8.56
N SER A 116 14.26 -5.85 -8.19
CA SER A 116 13.21 -5.46 -9.16
C SER A 116 13.59 -4.27 -10.04
N CYS A 117 14.65 -3.53 -9.68
CA CYS A 117 15.15 -2.38 -10.43
C CYS A 117 16.38 -2.72 -11.29
N ALA A 118 16.93 -3.94 -11.21
CA ALA A 118 18.21 -4.31 -11.85
C ALA A 118 18.24 -4.05 -13.37
N ASP A 119 17.12 -4.33 -14.05
CA ASP A 119 16.97 -4.12 -15.51
C ASP A 119 16.20 -2.83 -15.85
N SER A 120 16.07 -1.92 -14.88
CA SER A 120 15.34 -0.66 -15.04
C SER A 120 16.30 0.52 -15.18
N PRO A 121 15.97 1.56 -15.95
CA PRO A 121 16.75 2.79 -16.01
C PRO A 121 16.60 3.67 -14.75
N VAL A 122 15.94 3.16 -13.70
CA VAL A 122 15.72 3.87 -12.43
C VAL A 122 16.81 3.48 -11.44
N GLU A 123 17.59 4.46 -10.98
CA GLU A 123 18.58 4.27 -9.94
C GLU A 123 17.91 4.14 -8.56
N PHE A 124 18.23 3.08 -7.82
CA PHE A 124 17.76 2.88 -6.45
C PHE A 124 18.90 2.96 -5.45
N THR A 125 18.78 3.84 -4.48
CA THR A 125 19.74 4.00 -3.38
C THR A 125 19.05 3.85 -2.03
N SER A 126 19.78 3.33 -1.03
CA SER A 126 19.27 3.21 0.33
C SER A 126 20.31 3.52 1.39
N ARG A 127 19.88 4.11 2.50
CA ARG A 127 20.68 4.36 3.69
C ARG A 127 19.90 3.91 4.93
N LEU A 128 20.40 2.91 5.62
CA LEU A 128 19.82 2.41 6.86
C LEU A 128 20.77 2.72 8.02
N ALA A 129 20.27 3.44 9.03
CA ALA A 129 21.04 3.73 10.23
C ALA A 129 21.44 2.42 10.93
N PRO A 130 22.67 2.33 11.49
CA PRO A 130 23.17 1.11 12.11
C PRO A 130 22.42 0.72 13.39
N ASP A 131 21.81 1.66 14.06
CA ASP A 131 21.17 1.60 15.37
C ASP A 131 19.63 1.46 15.31
N LEU A 132 19.05 1.09 14.15
CA LEU A 132 17.63 0.82 14.03
C LEU A 132 17.18 -0.28 15.00
N PRO A 133 16.14 -0.03 15.84
CA PRO A 133 15.80 -0.87 16.98
C PRO A 133 15.05 -2.15 16.61
N VAL A 134 14.79 -2.98 17.62
CA VAL A 134 13.71 -3.98 17.61
C VAL A 134 12.41 -3.26 17.94
N ILE A 135 11.37 -3.51 17.15
CA ILE A 135 10.04 -2.93 17.36
C ILE A 135 8.99 -4.03 17.49
N LYS A 136 7.85 -3.68 18.07
CA LYS A 136 6.66 -4.49 18.10
C LYS A 136 5.67 -4.01 17.05
N GLY A 137 5.45 -4.81 16.00
CA GLY A 137 4.59 -4.42 14.89
C GLY A 137 4.10 -5.61 14.08
N ASP A 138 3.21 -5.35 13.14
CA ASP A 138 2.78 -6.32 12.14
C ASP A 138 3.73 -6.25 10.93
N ARG A 139 4.69 -7.17 10.91
CA ARG A 139 5.73 -7.23 9.89
C ARG A 139 5.19 -7.37 8.47
N ILE A 140 4.08 -8.11 8.29
CA ILE A 140 3.49 -8.35 6.96
C ILE A 140 2.88 -7.06 6.43
N LYS A 141 2.10 -6.38 7.25
CA LYS A 141 1.44 -5.13 6.87
C LYS A 141 2.42 -3.98 6.68
N LEU A 142 3.43 -3.85 7.55
CA LEU A 142 4.49 -2.86 7.34
C LEU A 142 5.27 -3.13 6.04
N ARG A 143 5.53 -4.41 5.69
CA ARG A 143 6.13 -4.74 4.39
C ARG A 143 5.26 -4.26 3.23
N GLU A 144 3.95 -4.46 3.29
CA GLU A 144 3.00 -3.99 2.28
C GLU A 144 3.05 -2.46 2.14
N VAL A 145 3.09 -1.72 3.25
CA VAL A 145 3.25 -0.25 3.25
C VAL A 145 4.48 0.18 2.45
N PHE A 146 5.67 -0.32 2.80
CA PHE A 146 6.90 0.11 2.15
C PHE A 146 6.97 -0.32 0.69
N LEU A 147 6.50 -1.52 0.35
CA LEU A 147 6.46 -1.97 -1.04
C LEU A 147 5.45 -1.17 -1.88
N ASN A 148 4.30 -0.77 -1.33
CA ASN A 148 3.36 0.11 -2.01
C ASN A 148 3.96 1.49 -2.31
N LEU A 149 4.65 2.09 -1.35
CA LEU A 149 5.29 3.38 -1.54
C LEU A 149 6.44 3.31 -2.56
N LEU A 150 7.28 2.29 -2.48
CA LEU A 150 8.38 2.05 -3.43
C LEU A 150 7.86 1.77 -4.85
N ARG A 151 6.78 0.99 -4.99
CA ARG A 151 6.13 0.76 -6.28
C ARG A 151 5.56 2.06 -6.85
N ASN A 152 4.89 2.87 -6.02
CA ASN A 152 4.40 4.18 -6.43
C ASN A 152 5.52 5.10 -6.91
N ALA A 153 6.65 5.12 -6.21
CA ALA A 153 7.85 5.87 -6.60
C ALA A 153 8.36 5.41 -7.98
N ARG A 154 8.48 4.10 -8.21
CA ARG A 154 8.93 3.56 -9.51
C ARG A 154 7.97 3.89 -10.64
N GLU A 155 6.67 3.76 -10.42
CA GLU A 155 5.64 4.04 -11.42
C GLU A 155 5.51 5.53 -11.78
N SER A 156 5.94 6.43 -10.89
CA SER A 156 5.94 7.86 -11.13
C SER A 156 7.03 8.30 -12.12
N ILE A 157 8.09 7.48 -12.27
CA ILE A 157 9.26 7.77 -13.11
C ILE A 157 9.03 7.23 -14.51
N LYS A 158 9.00 8.14 -15.49
CA LYS A 158 8.93 7.82 -16.92
C LYS A 158 10.32 7.90 -17.53
N GLY A 159 10.97 6.77 -17.77
CA GLY A 159 12.34 6.71 -18.30
C GLY A 159 13.38 6.65 -17.19
N THR A 160 14.39 7.54 -17.23
CA THR A 160 15.46 7.60 -16.23
C THR A 160 15.05 8.42 -15.02
N GLY A 161 15.51 8.02 -13.83
CA GLY A 161 15.25 8.73 -12.58
C GLY A 161 15.86 8.01 -11.39
N ALA A 162 15.58 8.51 -10.20
CA ALA A 162 16.15 7.98 -8.96
C ALA A 162 15.09 7.80 -7.88
N ILE A 163 15.27 6.75 -7.06
CA ILE A 163 14.50 6.48 -5.85
C ILE A 163 15.49 6.35 -4.71
N ARG A 164 15.23 7.07 -3.62
CA ARG A 164 16.02 7.01 -2.40
C ARG A 164 15.17 6.54 -1.24
N LEU A 165 15.69 5.58 -0.45
CA LEU A 165 15.11 5.13 0.80
C LEU A 165 16.09 5.39 1.93
N ASP A 166 15.71 6.24 2.89
CA ASP A 166 16.50 6.48 4.10
C ASP A 166 15.69 6.03 5.32
N ALA A 167 16.33 5.33 6.26
CA ALA A 167 15.74 4.97 7.55
C ALA A 167 16.69 5.37 8.68
N SER A 168 16.16 6.10 9.65
CA SER A 168 16.86 6.56 10.84
C SER A 168 15.98 6.43 12.07
N CYS A 169 16.55 6.52 13.26
CA CYS A 169 15.78 6.51 14.50
C CYS A 169 16.31 7.55 15.50
N THR A 170 15.41 7.91 16.39
CA THR A 170 15.70 8.59 17.66
C THR A 170 15.39 7.62 18.80
N SER A 171 15.46 8.06 20.06
CA SER A 171 15.07 7.25 21.23
C SER A 171 13.60 6.89 21.29
N THR A 172 12.74 7.60 20.57
CA THR A 172 11.27 7.46 20.66
C THR A 172 10.60 7.13 19.33
N GLU A 173 11.30 7.28 18.20
CA GLU A 173 10.70 7.30 16.90
C GLU A 173 11.64 6.79 15.81
N ILE A 174 11.12 6.03 14.88
CA ILE A 174 11.76 5.66 13.62
C ILE A 174 11.20 6.54 12.52
N THR A 175 12.07 7.13 11.72
CA THR A 175 11.72 7.87 10.50
C THR A 175 12.17 7.08 9.28
N VAL A 176 11.24 6.75 8.38
CA VAL A 176 11.56 6.23 7.05
C VAL A 176 11.12 7.23 5.99
N THR A 177 12.03 7.58 5.09
CA THR A 177 11.77 8.49 3.97
C THR A 177 11.95 7.74 2.67
N ILE A 178 10.98 7.86 1.77
CA ILE A 178 11.05 7.36 0.39
C ILE A 178 10.85 8.56 -0.52
N GLU A 179 11.83 8.82 -1.36
CA GLU A 179 11.87 9.97 -2.27
C GLU A 179 12.09 9.49 -3.70
N ASP A 180 11.34 10.03 -4.66
CA ASP A 180 11.48 9.78 -6.07
C ASP A 180 11.63 11.08 -6.86
N THR A 181 12.24 10.98 -8.04
CA THR A 181 12.37 12.07 -9.01
C THR A 181 11.34 11.94 -10.15
N GLY A 182 10.17 11.41 -9.85
CA GLY A 182 9.11 11.18 -10.82
C GLY A 182 8.30 12.44 -11.18
N CYS A 183 7.15 12.21 -11.79
CA CYS A 183 6.28 13.30 -12.27
C CYS A 183 5.68 14.17 -11.16
N GLY A 184 5.80 13.76 -9.89
CA GLY A 184 5.22 14.47 -8.76
C GLY A 184 3.68 14.42 -8.73
N ILE A 185 3.11 15.09 -7.73
CA ILE A 185 1.66 15.15 -7.48
C ILE A 185 1.25 16.62 -7.46
N PRO A 186 0.26 17.03 -8.25
CA PRO A 186 -0.28 18.39 -8.19
C PRO A 186 -0.82 18.73 -6.80
N GLU A 187 -0.57 19.95 -6.33
CA GLU A 187 -0.95 20.41 -4.98
C GLU A 187 -2.44 20.20 -4.68
N LYS A 188 -3.32 20.44 -5.64
CA LYS A 188 -4.77 20.21 -5.53
C LYS A 188 -5.17 18.75 -5.25
N HIS A 189 -4.28 17.79 -5.50
CA HIS A 189 -4.52 16.35 -5.29
C HIS A 189 -3.99 15.87 -3.95
N LEU A 190 -2.98 16.54 -3.37
CA LEU A 190 -2.33 16.12 -2.12
C LEU A 190 -3.30 15.86 -0.96
N PRO A 191 -4.36 16.67 -0.73
CA PRO A 191 -5.31 16.41 0.35
C PRO A 191 -6.08 15.11 0.22
N HIS A 192 -6.21 14.56 -1.01
CA HIS A 192 -7.09 13.43 -1.32
C HIS A 192 -6.34 12.12 -1.62
N ILE A 193 -5.00 12.12 -1.69
CA ILE A 193 -4.25 10.93 -2.13
C ILE A 193 -4.34 9.73 -1.19
N PHE A 194 -4.71 9.95 0.07
CA PHE A 194 -4.94 8.90 1.07
C PHE A 194 -6.41 8.45 1.16
N GLU A 195 -7.30 9.07 0.38
CA GLU A 195 -8.70 8.64 0.32
C GLU A 195 -8.81 7.34 -0.50
N PRO A 196 -9.59 6.34 -0.02
CA PRO A 196 -9.79 5.10 -0.76
C PRO A 196 -10.41 5.34 -2.15
N PHE A 197 -9.93 4.59 -3.15
CA PHE A 197 -10.35 4.65 -4.56
C PHE A 197 -10.02 5.95 -5.29
N VAL A 198 -9.29 6.86 -4.67
CA VAL A 198 -8.75 8.04 -5.34
C VAL A 198 -7.47 7.64 -6.06
N THR A 199 -7.49 7.74 -7.37
CA THR A 199 -6.32 7.49 -8.22
C THR A 199 -6.27 8.44 -9.41
N TYR A 200 -5.07 8.87 -9.74
CA TYR A 200 -4.77 9.68 -10.92
C TYR A 200 -3.90 8.91 -11.93
N LYS A 201 -3.70 7.62 -11.67
CA LYS A 201 -2.95 6.70 -12.52
C LYS A 201 -3.92 5.81 -13.30
N LYS A 202 -3.66 5.59 -14.59
CA LYS A 202 -4.39 4.59 -15.38
C LYS A 202 -4.09 3.19 -14.82
N GLY A 203 -5.12 2.42 -14.54
CA GLY A 203 -4.99 1.07 -13.98
C GLY A 203 -4.61 0.99 -12.50
N GLY A 204 -4.57 2.12 -11.79
CA GLY A 204 -4.37 2.13 -10.34
C GLY A 204 -5.67 1.88 -9.59
N THR A 205 -5.64 1.08 -8.52
CA THR A 205 -6.81 0.78 -7.67
C THR A 205 -7.23 1.94 -6.78
N GLY A 206 -6.31 2.89 -6.51
CA GLY A 206 -6.53 4.00 -5.56
C GLY A 206 -6.60 3.54 -4.10
N LEU A 207 -6.18 2.30 -3.79
CA LEU A 207 -6.23 1.74 -2.44
C LEU A 207 -4.87 1.70 -1.74
N GLY A 208 -3.77 1.62 -2.48
CA GLY A 208 -2.44 1.42 -1.91
C GLY A 208 -2.02 2.47 -0.89
N LEU A 209 -2.25 3.77 -1.16
CA LEU A 209 -1.93 4.85 -0.21
C LEU A 209 -2.89 4.88 0.98
N ALA A 210 -4.17 4.57 0.77
CA ALA A 210 -5.15 4.46 1.85
C ALA A 210 -4.82 3.29 2.80
N ILE A 211 -4.36 2.16 2.27
CA ILE A 211 -3.86 1.01 3.05
C ILE A 211 -2.62 1.43 3.84
N ALA A 212 -1.68 2.13 3.20
CA ALA A 212 -0.47 2.59 3.85
C ALA A 212 -0.77 3.53 5.03
N ASP A 213 -1.60 4.56 4.84
CA ASP A 213 -2.00 5.49 5.91
C ASP A 213 -2.68 4.76 7.08
N ARG A 214 -3.67 3.91 6.79
CA ARG A 214 -4.38 3.15 7.84
C ARG A 214 -3.46 2.22 8.61
N THR A 215 -2.57 1.52 7.92
CA THR A 215 -1.62 0.60 8.54
C THR A 215 -0.63 1.34 9.44
N VAL A 216 -0.06 2.45 8.96
CA VAL A 216 0.86 3.28 9.75
C VAL A 216 0.17 3.84 11.00
N ARG A 217 -1.05 4.39 10.85
CA ARG A 217 -1.85 4.88 11.99
C ARG A 217 -2.22 3.77 12.97
N ALA A 218 -2.54 2.56 12.50
CA ALA A 218 -2.79 1.41 13.37
C ALA A 218 -1.57 1.02 14.21
N HIS A 219 -0.35 1.30 13.72
CA HIS A 219 0.90 1.14 14.49
C HIS A 219 1.23 2.35 15.38
N GLY A 220 0.32 3.32 15.51
CA GLY A 220 0.57 4.55 16.28
C GLY A 220 1.48 5.56 15.57
N GLY A 221 1.73 5.37 14.28
CA GLY A 221 2.60 6.20 13.46
C GLY A 221 1.86 7.25 12.65
N GLU A 222 2.63 7.98 11.83
CA GLU A 222 2.14 9.02 10.92
C GLU A 222 2.80 8.87 9.55
N ILE A 223 2.05 9.20 8.48
CA ILE A 223 2.58 9.31 7.12
C ILE A 223 2.32 10.72 6.59
N ALA A 224 3.36 11.35 6.10
CA ALA A 224 3.34 12.68 5.49
C ALA A 224 3.88 12.61 4.06
N VAL A 225 3.41 13.53 3.21
CA VAL A 225 3.83 13.66 1.82
C VAL A 225 4.22 15.08 1.49
N THR A 226 5.29 15.24 0.73
CA THR A 226 5.63 16.50 0.04
C THR A 226 5.91 16.16 -1.41
N SER A 227 5.34 16.94 -2.33
CA SER A 227 5.50 16.69 -3.76
C SER A 227 5.36 17.97 -4.55
N ALA A 228 6.06 18.04 -5.68
CA ALA A 228 5.92 19.09 -6.67
C ALA A 228 5.94 18.46 -8.06
N VAL A 229 5.10 18.99 -8.95
CA VAL A 229 5.01 18.53 -10.35
C VAL A 229 6.38 18.63 -11.01
N ASP A 230 6.76 17.60 -11.76
CA ASP A 230 8.03 17.45 -12.47
C ASP A 230 9.30 17.52 -11.58
N THR A 231 9.13 17.45 -10.26
CA THR A 231 10.25 17.42 -9.30
C THR A 231 10.35 16.08 -8.60
N GLY A 232 9.19 15.47 -8.29
CA GLY A 232 9.08 14.18 -7.61
C GLY A 232 8.24 14.22 -6.36
N THR A 233 8.30 13.14 -5.59
CA THR A 233 7.51 12.96 -4.37
C THR A 233 8.39 12.43 -3.25
N ARG A 234 8.16 12.93 -2.04
CA ARG A 234 8.76 12.43 -0.80
C ARG A 234 7.66 12.02 0.17
N PHE A 235 7.64 10.74 0.53
CA PHE A 235 6.87 10.22 1.65
C PHE A 235 7.76 10.10 2.88
N ARG A 236 7.26 10.54 4.03
CA ARG A 236 7.90 10.40 5.34
C ARG A 236 6.96 9.61 6.25
N ILE A 237 7.45 8.50 6.77
CA ILE A 237 6.74 7.60 7.69
C ILE A 237 7.41 7.71 9.05
N LEU A 238 6.61 7.96 10.09
CA LEU A 238 7.03 7.97 11.49
C LEU A 238 6.41 6.77 12.19
N LEU A 239 7.19 6.00 12.91
CA LEU A 239 6.73 4.86 13.70
C LEU A 239 7.29 4.99 15.12
N PRO A 240 6.48 4.76 16.18
CA PRO A 240 6.99 4.74 17.55
C PRO A 240 7.91 3.53 17.75
N VAL A 241 8.88 3.69 18.69
CA VAL A 241 9.80 2.62 19.12
C VAL A 241 9.20 1.86 20.28
#